data_0f547ffc1e371d372f5b01652c2dbbea
#
_entry.id   0f547ffc1e371d372f5b01652c2dbbea
#
_cell.length_a   1.000
_cell.length_b   1.000
_cell.length_c   1.000
_cell.angle_alpha   90.00
_cell.angle_beta   90.00
_cell.angle_gamma   90.00
#
_symmetry.space_group_name_H-M   'P 1'
#
loop_
_entity.id
_entity.type
_entity.pdbx_description
1 polymer ?
#
loop_
_entity_poly.entity_id
_entity_poly.type
_entity_poly.pdbx_seq_one_letter_code
_entity_poly.pdbx_strand_id
1 'polypeptide(L)'
;AHLPDAVLDALHANEISLSNAAAFTVSNDEKMALEVLETVRGEGYSDHQIKQMIKPDSVRGSDRRVIYVTEAGYDEAGGRKTADLFKEQTFFDDVALLDELFDAKLSEAVETLQAEGWKWLEAHYESYLPPYSHGLEKFGSVYPESGDLTEEEGERYDALAELAEAEVLDEKGEAELAALQAILDGTYSDDQRAHAGLYVYVDGQGNQCVSGAMVNPEDKKAAIEAGVLRKSLHGSSGSDGPKSPISQKLRDDLGRVSRGARQHAALRDPDLMIDLFAYQLSHNLLWNDVLGITTTEVPKWPSTEAEGYALDARLTEN
;
A
#
# COMPACT_ATOMS: atom_id res chain seq x y z
N ALA A 1 -36.02 -19.27 -4.83
CA ALA A 1 -35.42 -18.87 -6.10
C ALA A 1 -35.99 -19.78 -7.21
N HIS A 2 -36.47 -19.22 -8.28
CA HIS A 2 -37.00 -19.94 -9.43
C HIS A 2 -36.03 -19.69 -10.61
N LEU A 3 -35.52 -20.75 -11.23
CA LEU A 3 -34.72 -20.63 -12.44
C LEU A 3 -35.66 -20.45 -13.64
N PRO A 4 -35.36 -19.52 -14.55
CA PRO A 4 -36.09 -19.43 -15.83
C PRO A 4 -36.00 -20.73 -16.63
N ASP A 5 -37.09 -21.10 -17.31
CA ASP A 5 -37.13 -22.34 -18.10
C ASP A 5 -36.01 -22.40 -19.14
N ALA A 6 -35.66 -21.27 -19.77
CA ALA A 6 -34.58 -21.21 -20.74
C ALA A 6 -33.21 -21.57 -20.13
N VAL A 7 -32.97 -21.25 -18.85
CA VAL A 7 -31.74 -21.62 -18.15
C VAL A 7 -31.71 -23.13 -17.86
N LEU A 8 -32.88 -23.69 -17.49
CA LEU A 8 -33.01 -25.14 -17.34
C LEU A 8 -32.79 -25.89 -18.63
N ASP A 9 -33.33 -25.39 -19.76
CA ASP A 9 -33.14 -25.95 -21.09
C ASP A 9 -31.65 -25.93 -21.49
N ALA A 10 -30.95 -24.82 -21.27
CA ALA A 10 -29.53 -24.72 -21.56
C ALA A 10 -28.67 -25.66 -20.66
N LEU A 11 -29.06 -25.86 -19.39
CA LEU A 11 -28.43 -26.83 -18.51
C LEU A 11 -28.65 -28.26 -19.01
N HIS A 12 -29.88 -28.60 -19.40
CA HIS A 12 -30.20 -29.93 -19.98
C HIS A 12 -29.48 -30.19 -21.29
N ALA A 13 -29.26 -29.15 -22.10
CA ALA A 13 -28.50 -29.23 -23.35
C ALA A 13 -26.96 -29.29 -23.12
N ASN A 14 -26.48 -29.21 -21.86
CA ASN A 14 -25.07 -29.10 -21.49
C ASN A 14 -24.37 -27.87 -22.09
N GLU A 15 -25.10 -26.80 -22.36
CA GLU A 15 -24.55 -25.54 -22.84
C GLU A 15 -23.96 -24.71 -21.69
N ILE A 16 -24.45 -24.93 -20.47
CA ILE A 16 -23.94 -24.32 -19.22
C ILE A 16 -23.77 -25.40 -18.16
N SER A 17 -22.86 -25.13 -17.19
CA SER A 17 -22.65 -26.03 -16.04
C SER A 17 -23.73 -25.84 -14.97
N LEU A 18 -23.84 -26.81 -14.05
CA LEU A 18 -24.73 -26.68 -12.89
C LEU A 18 -24.37 -25.43 -12.00
N SER A 19 -23.09 -25.16 -11.86
CA SER A 19 -22.62 -23.97 -11.16
C SER A 19 -23.08 -22.69 -11.84
N ASN A 20 -22.96 -22.64 -13.18
CA ASN A 20 -23.43 -21.50 -13.97
C ASN A 20 -24.95 -21.34 -13.90
N ALA A 21 -25.71 -22.42 -13.96
CA ALA A 21 -27.17 -22.39 -13.80
C ALA A 21 -27.58 -21.87 -12.40
N ALA A 22 -26.88 -22.31 -11.36
CA ALA A 22 -27.11 -21.80 -9.99
C ALA A 22 -26.84 -20.29 -9.87
N ALA A 23 -25.92 -19.73 -10.64
CA ALA A 23 -25.65 -18.30 -10.67
C ALA A 23 -26.88 -17.45 -11.08
N PHE A 24 -27.77 -18.00 -11.91
CA PHE A 24 -28.98 -17.30 -12.33
C PHE A 24 -30.03 -17.17 -11.23
N THR A 25 -29.87 -17.84 -10.09
CA THR A 25 -30.81 -17.75 -8.96
C THR A 25 -30.67 -16.48 -8.12
N VAL A 26 -29.64 -15.67 -8.34
CA VAL A 26 -29.40 -14.43 -7.57
C VAL A 26 -30.36 -13.29 -7.93
N SER A 27 -31.10 -13.41 -9.03
CA SER A 27 -32.10 -12.43 -9.45
C SER A 27 -33.39 -13.10 -9.91
N ASN A 28 -34.51 -12.39 -9.74
CA ASN A 28 -35.81 -12.77 -10.31
C ASN A 28 -36.11 -12.00 -11.60
N ASP A 29 -35.16 -11.22 -12.13
CA ASP A 29 -35.32 -10.52 -13.39
C ASP A 29 -35.07 -11.49 -14.58
N GLU A 30 -36.17 -12.03 -15.08
CA GLU A 30 -36.15 -13.00 -16.18
C GLU A 30 -35.57 -12.41 -17.47
N LYS A 31 -35.81 -11.11 -17.72
CA LYS A 31 -35.28 -10.45 -18.91
C LYS A 31 -33.75 -10.35 -18.87
N MET A 32 -33.23 -9.88 -17.77
CA MET A 32 -31.78 -9.80 -17.55
C MET A 32 -31.14 -11.21 -17.59
N ALA A 33 -31.80 -12.19 -16.97
CA ALA A 33 -31.33 -13.58 -17.01
C ALA A 33 -31.23 -14.12 -18.43
N LEU A 34 -32.19 -13.83 -19.30
CA LEU A 34 -32.16 -14.25 -20.70
C LEU A 34 -31.07 -13.55 -21.50
N GLU A 35 -30.86 -12.23 -21.31
CA GLU A 35 -29.77 -11.47 -21.95
C GLU A 35 -28.40 -12.01 -21.56
N VAL A 36 -28.19 -12.29 -20.27
CA VAL A 36 -26.93 -12.87 -19.78
C VAL A 36 -26.75 -14.30 -20.29
N LEU A 37 -27.82 -15.13 -20.33
CA LEU A 37 -27.76 -16.49 -20.83
C LEU A 37 -27.28 -16.54 -22.29
N GLU A 38 -27.79 -15.66 -23.16
CA GLU A 38 -27.34 -15.57 -24.55
C GLU A 38 -25.85 -15.20 -24.66
N THR A 39 -25.34 -14.41 -23.72
CA THR A 39 -23.93 -14.03 -23.69
C THR A 39 -23.01 -15.18 -23.25
N VAL A 40 -23.48 -16.01 -22.30
CA VAL A 40 -22.62 -17.01 -21.64
C VAL A 40 -22.73 -18.42 -22.28
N ARG A 41 -23.67 -18.65 -23.17
CA ARG A 41 -23.87 -19.96 -23.87
C ARG A 41 -22.61 -20.38 -24.62
N GLY A 42 -22.08 -21.55 -24.27
CA GLY A 42 -20.91 -22.12 -24.94
C GLY A 42 -19.60 -21.41 -24.65
N GLU A 43 -19.61 -20.36 -23.83
CA GLU A 43 -18.43 -19.59 -23.41
C GLU A 43 -17.96 -20.03 -22.02
N GLY A 44 -16.66 -19.84 -21.74
CA GLY A 44 -16.03 -20.30 -20.50
C GLY A 44 -16.22 -19.34 -19.31
N TYR A 45 -17.40 -18.73 -19.15
CA TYR A 45 -17.68 -17.83 -18.02
C TYR A 45 -17.76 -18.60 -16.69
N SER A 46 -17.19 -18.01 -15.63
CA SER A 46 -17.36 -18.51 -14.28
C SER A 46 -18.74 -18.11 -13.73
N ASP A 47 -19.26 -18.88 -12.76
CA ASP A 47 -20.49 -18.55 -12.03
C ASP A 47 -20.45 -17.15 -11.42
N HIS A 48 -19.29 -16.73 -11.00
CA HIS A 48 -18.99 -15.42 -10.46
C HIS A 48 -19.21 -14.27 -11.48
N GLN A 49 -18.72 -14.41 -12.70
CA GLN A 49 -18.93 -13.41 -13.75
C GLN A 49 -20.41 -13.33 -14.14
N ILE A 50 -21.09 -14.48 -14.18
CA ILE A 50 -22.54 -14.54 -14.46
C ILE A 50 -23.33 -13.81 -13.37
N LYS A 51 -23.06 -14.06 -12.09
CA LYS A 51 -23.70 -13.36 -10.97
C LYS A 51 -23.53 -11.85 -11.07
N GLN A 52 -22.33 -11.40 -11.44
CA GLN A 52 -22.03 -9.97 -11.61
C GLN A 52 -22.76 -9.34 -12.81
N MET A 53 -22.91 -10.09 -13.93
CA MET A 53 -23.67 -9.63 -15.09
C MET A 53 -25.17 -9.51 -14.78
N ILE A 54 -25.72 -10.43 -13.98
CA ILE A 54 -27.15 -10.45 -13.60
C ILE A 54 -27.49 -9.34 -12.59
N LYS A 55 -26.53 -8.99 -11.72
CA LYS A 55 -26.70 -7.95 -10.69
C LYS A 55 -25.52 -6.98 -10.71
N PRO A 56 -25.40 -6.14 -11.75
CA PRO A 56 -24.30 -5.17 -11.83
C PRO A 56 -24.36 -4.11 -10.71
N ASP A 57 -25.54 -3.82 -10.21
CA ASP A 57 -25.77 -2.80 -9.18
C ASP A 57 -25.73 -3.34 -7.74
N SER A 58 -25.21 -4.55 -7.53
CA SER A 58 -25.06 -5.14 -6.20
C SER A 58 -23.60 -5.31 -5.81
N VAL A 59 -23.33 -5.23 -4.52
CA VAL A 59 -21.98 -5.35 -3.94
C VAL A 59 -21.88 -6.68 -3.20
N ARG A 60 -20.72 -7.32 -3.26
CA ARG A 60 -20.50 -8.60 -2.58
C ARG A 60 -20.17 -8.41 -1.11
N GLY A 61 -20.40 -9.46 -0.33
CA GLY A 61 -20.00 -9.50 1.07
C GLY A 61 -18.48 -9.37 1.30
N SER A 62 -17.65 -9.65 0.28
CA SER A 62 -16.20 -9.45 0.35
C SER A 62 -15.72 -8.03 -0.02
N ASP A 63 -16.65 -7.13 -0.40
CA ASP A 63 -16.29 -5.74 -0.63
C ASP A 63 -15.87 -5.06 0.68
N ARG A 64 -14.80 -4.27 0.64
CA ARG A 64 -14.27 -3.57 1.81
C ARG A 64 -15.29 -2.71 2.55
N ARG A 65 -16.27 -2.11 1.81
CA ARG A 65 -17.33 -1.30 2.40
C ARG A 65 -18.26 -2.15 3.27
N VAL A 66 -18.60 -3.35 2.78
CA VAL A 66 -19.44 -4.30 3.52
C VAL A 66 -18.72 -4.79 4.77
N ILE A 67 -17.44 -5.14 4.66
CA ILE A 67 -16.64 -5.61 5.80
C ILE A 67 -16.53 -4.50 6.85
N TYR A 68 -16.26 -3.27 6.43
CA TYR A 68 -16.14 -2.11 7.32
C TYR A 68 -17.45 -1.75 8.01
N VAL A 69 -18.55 -1.61 7.25
CA VAL A 69 -19.91 -1.31 7.78
C VAL A 69 -20.41 -2.45 8.66
N THR A 70 -20.06 -3.67 8.33
CA THR A 70 -20.54 -4.95 8.81
C THR A 70 -21.93 -5.31 8.28
N GLU A 71 -22.17 -6.61 8.13
CA GLU A 71 -23.47 -7.13 7.68
C GLU A 71 -24.59 -6.73 8.66
N ALA A 72 -24.31 -6.74 9.96
CA ALA A 72 -25.26 -6.35 11.00
C ALA A 72 -25.66 -4.88 10.89
N GLY A 73 -24.71 -3.96 10.69
CA GLY A 73 -25.00 -2.54 10.54
C GLY A 73 -25.82 -2.23 9.28
N TYR A 74 -25.56 -2.97 8.19
CA TYR A 74 -26.35 -2.84 6.98
C TYR A 74 -27.80 -3.34 7.16
N ASP A 75 -27.99 -4.46 7.89
CA ASP A 75 -29.32 -5.00 8.21
C ASP A 75 -30.12 -4.09 9.13
N GLU A 76 -29.50 -3.53 10.16
CA GLU A 76 -30.12 -2.56 11.06
C GLU A 76 -30.61 -1.32 10.33
N ALA A 77 -29.91 -0.89 9.29
CA ALA A 77 -30.34 0.21 8.43
C ALA A 77 -31.42 -0.17 7.41
N GLY A 78 -31.85 -1.45 7.40
CA GLY A 78 -32.92 -1.94 6.51
C GLY A 78 -32.46 -2.27 5.10
N GLY A 79 -31.16 -2.51 4.90
CA GLY A 79 -30.58 -2.88 3.62
C GLY A 79 -31.05 -4.25 3.12
N ARG A 80 -31.24 -4.36 1.82
CA ARG A 80 -31.69 -5.62 1.18
C ARG A 80 -30.50 -6.45 0.74
N LYS A 81 -30.59 -7.76 1.00
CA LYS A 81 -29.56 -8.73 0.63
C LYS A 81 -30.15 -9.87 -0.17
N THR A 82 -29.36 -10.42 -1.07
CA THR A 82 -29.66 -11.65 -1.80
C THR A 82 -28.52 -12.63 -1.60
N ALA A 83 -28.83 -13.83 -1.10
CA ALA A 83 -27.88 -14.92 -1.06
C ALA A 83 -28.04 -15.78 -2.31
N ASP A 84 -26.94 -16.38 -2.78
CA ASP A 84 -27.02 -17.39 -3.83
C ASP A 84 -27.67 -18.68 -3.31
N LEU A 85 -27.98 -19.59 -4.23
CA LEU A 85 -28.66 -20.85 -3.90
C LEU A 85 -27.91 -21.71 -2.88
N PHE A 86 -26.59 -21.67 -2.91
CA PHE A 86 -25.71 -22.46 -2.04
C PHE A 86 -25.27 -21.67 -0.79
N LYS A 87 -25.69 -20.42 -0.67
CA LYS A 87 -25.31 -19.48 0.39
C LYS A 87 -23.80 -19.26 0.52
N GLU A 88 -23.06 -19.48 -0.57
CA GLU A 88 -21.61 -19.24 -0.61
C GLU A 88 -21.29 -17.77 -0.79
N GLN A 89 -22.22 -16.98 -1.39
CA GLN A 89 -22.03 -15.55 -1.61
C GLN A 89 -23.30 -14.78 -1.25
N THR A 90 -23.11 -13.66 -0.54
CA THR A 90 -24.15 -12.70 -0.24
C THR A 90 -23.92 -11.43 -1.05
N PHE A 91 -24.97 -10.90 -1.63
CA PHE A 91 -24.98 -9.66 -2.38
C PHE A 91 -25.80 -8.61 -1.64
N PHE A 92 -25.29 -7.41 -1.57
CA PHE A 92 -25.88 -6.25 -0.95
C PHE A 92 -26.51 -5.41 -2.06
N ASP A 93 -27.84 -5.37 -2.09
CA ASP A 93 -28.62 -4.90 -3.25
C ASP A 93 -28.86 -3.37 -3.24
N ASP A 94 -28.65 -2.71 -2.10
CA ASP A 94 -28.81 -1.28 -1.96
C ASP A 94 -27.43 -0.62 -1.76
N VAL A 95 -26.78 -0.35 -2.89
CA VAL A 95 -25.42 0.20 -2.92
C VAL A 95 -25.40 1.62 -2.37
N ALA A 96 -26.45 2.41 -2.62
CA ALA A 96 -26.52 3.79 -2.12
C ALA A 96 -26.57 3.82 -0.59
N LEU A 97 -27.39 2.95 0.01
CA LEU A 97 -27.43 2.81 1.46
C LEU A 97 -26.09 2.35 2.03
N LEU A 98 -25.40 1.41 1.35
CA LEU A 98 -24.07 0.94 1.77
C LEU A 98 -23.05 2.08 1.76
N ASP A 99 -23.07 2.91 0.72
CA ASP A 99 -22.18 4.07 0.60
C ASP A 99 -22.48 5.11 1.69
N GLU A 100 -23.74 5.40 1.97
CA GLU A 100 -24.13 6.31 3.07
C GLU A 100 -23.65 5.80 4.43
N LEU A 101 -23.79 4.51 4.72
CA LEU A 101 -23.32 3.91 5.96
C LEU A 101 -21.80 3.90 6.07
N PHE A 102 -21.12 3.64 4.95
CA PHE A 102 -19.67 3.68 4.87
C PHE A 102 -19.15 5.10 5.15
N ASP A 103 -19.73 6.11 4.51
CA ASP A 103 -19.38 7.52 4.69
C ASP A 103 -19.66 7.99 6.12
N ALA A 104 -20.80 7.62 6.69
CA ALA A 104 -21.16 7.96 8.07
C ALA A 104 -20.14 7.37 9.07
N LYS A 105 -19.83 6.08 8.93
CA LYS A 105 -18.87 5.40 9.82
C LYS A 105 -17.44 5.92 9.68
N LEU A 106 -17.02 6.25 8.45
CA LEU A 106 -15.71 6.85 8.20
C LEU A 106 -15.63 8.27 8.78
N SER A 107 -16.72 9.05 8.68
CA SER A 107 -16.79 10.38 9.29
C SER A 107 -16.76 10.33 10.82
N GLU A 108 -17.44 9.37 11.44
CA GLU A 108 -17.38 9.13 12.90
C GLU A 108 -15.94 8.79 13.35
N ALA A 109 -15.23 7.99 12.55
CA ALA A 109 -13.83 7.67 12.83
C ALA A 109 -12.92 8.92 12.76
N VAL A 110 -13.16 9.80 11.78
CA VAL A 110 -12.46 11.10 11.67
C VAL A 110 -12.76 11.98 12.89
N GLU A 111 -14.03 12.10 13.31
CA GLU A 111 -14.42 12.89 14.48
C GLU A 111 -13.78 12.36 15.78
N THR A 112 -13.71 11.03 15.93
CA THR A 112 -13.08 10.38 17.08
C THR A 112 -11.60 10.73 17.17
N LEU A 113 -10.88 10.64 16.06
CA LEU A 113 -9.46 10.99 15.98
C LEU A 113 -9.23 12.51 16.12
N GLN A 114 -10.19 13.35 15.71
CA GLN A 114 -10.09 14.80 15.88
C GLN A 114 -10.01 15.20 17.37
N ALA A 115 -10.62 14.42 18.24
CA ALA A 115 -10.55 14.66 19.69
C ALA A 115 -9.12 14.45 20.26
N GLU A 116 -8.23 13.78 19.53
CA GLU A 116 -6.81 13.61 19.92
C GLU A 116 -5.94 14.85 19.68
N GLY A 117 -6.50 15.91 19.11
CA GLY A 117 -5.82 17.21 18.94
C GLY A 117 -5.04 17.37 17.63
N TRP A 118 -5.34 16.56 16.62
CA TRP A 118 -4.77 16.73 15.29
C TRP A 118 -5.22 18.02 14.63
N LYS A 119 -4.31 18.70 13.93
CA LYS A 119 -4.58 19.98 13.26
C LYS A 119 -5.61 19.83 12.15
N TRP A 120 -5.53 18.75 11.39
CA TRP A 120 -6.49 18.40 10.35
C TRP A 120 -6.61 16.89 10.22
N LEU A 121 -7.79 16.45 9.82
CA LEU A 121 -8.10 15.05 9.50
C LEU A 121 -9.04 15.05 8.30
N GLU A 122 -8.76 14.19 7.35
CA GLU A 122 -9.56 14.05 6.15
C GLU A 122 -9.87 12.57 5.86
N ALA A 123 -11.12 12.30 5.51
CA ALA A 123 -11.51 10.98 5.01
C ALA A 123 -10.96 10.78 3.59
N HIS A 124 -10.34 9.64 3.34
CA HIS A 124 -9.87 9.25 2.02
C HIS A 124 -10.66 8.02 1.56
N TYR A 125 -11.33 8.13 0.41
CA TYR A 125 -12.29 7.14 -0.05
C TYR A 125 -11.70 6.00 -0.87
N GLU A 126 -10.45 6.07 -1.27
CA GLU A 126 -9.76 4.97 -1.94
C GLU A 126 -9.19 3.99 -0.91
N SER A 127 -8.97 2.74 -1.32
CA SER A 127 -8.45 1.67 -0.44
C SER A 127 -6.98 1.80 -0.10
N TYR A 128 -6.29 2.73 -0.72
CA TYR A 128 -4.86 2.96 -0.56
C TYR A 128 -4.52 4.43 -0.82
N LEU A 129 -3.66 4.99 0.01
CA LEU A 129 -3.13 6.34 -0.16
C LEU A 129 -1.70 6.27 -0.72
N PRO A 130 -1.49 6.44 -2.04
CA PRO A 130 -0.15 6.37 -2.61
C PRO A 130 0.71 7.56 -2.13
N PRO A 131 1.93 7.32 -1.63
CA PRO A 131 2.75 8.39 -1.02
C PRO A 131 3.17 9.52 -1.98
N TYR A 132 3.08 9.27 -3.29
CA TYR A 132 3.48 10.23 -4.33
C TYR A 132 2.32 10.74 -5.19
N SER A 133 1.07 10.50 -4.79
CA SER A 133 -0.11 10.97 -5.52
C SER A 133 -0.76 12.17 -4.85
N HIS A 134 -1.67 12.81 -5.57
CA HIS A 134 -2.50 13.92 -5.07
C HIS A 134 -1.71 15.13 -4.49
N GLY A 135 -0.44 15.29 -4.87
CA GLY A 135 0.39 16.39 -4.36
C GLY A 135 0.96 16.14 -2.97
N LEU A 136 0.88 14.91 -2.45
CA LEU A 136 1.42 14.53 -1.15
C LEU A 136 2.93 14.71 -1.05
N GLU A 137 3.64 14.71 -2.18
CA GLU A 137 5.06 15.05 -2.27
C GLU A 137 5.39 16.46 -1.73
N LYS A 138 4.38 17.33 -1.66
CA LYS A 138 4.52 18.70 -1.12
C LYS A 138 4.33 18.76 0.38
N PHE A 139 3.78 17.74 1.00
CA PHE A 139 3.59 17.68 2.45
C PHE A 139 4.91 17.42 3.17
N GLY A 140 4.97 17.76 4.44
CA GLY A 140 6.09 17.43 5.31
C GLY A 140 5.75 16.19 6.12
N SER A 141 6.53 15.10 6.00
CA SER A 141 6.31 13.90 6.80
C SER A 141 6.76 14.10 8.24
N VAL A 142 5.92 13.74 9.18
CA VAL A 142 6.21 13.71 10.62
C VAL A 142 6.22 12.26 11.07
N TYR A 143 7.24 11.89 11.81
CA TYR A 143 7.39 10.54 12.33
C TYR A 143 7.11 10.54 13.84
N PRO A 144 6.47 9.48 14.36
CA PRO A 144 6.24 9.36 15.79
C PRO A 144 7.58 9.32 16.56
N GLU A 145 7.54 9.71 17.80
CA GLU A 145 8.67 9.57 18.70
C GLU A 145 8.70 8.14 19.23
N SER A 146 9.65 7.34 18.73
CA SER A 146 9.82 5.95 19.15
C SER A 146 10.22 5.91 20.63
N GLY A 147 9.63 4.98 21.36
CA GLY A 147 10.08 4.63 22.70
C GLY A 147 11.18 3.59 22.65
N ASP A 148 11.93 3.48 23.73
CA ASP A 148 12.91 2.41 23.93
C ASP A 148 12.29 1.37 24.90
N LEU A 149 12.41 0.10 24.54
CA LEU A 149 12.06 -0.99 25.45
C LEU A 149 13.16 -1.12 26.52
N THR A 150 12.77 -1.44 27.74
CA THR A 150 13.71 -1.89 28.75
C THR A 150 14.33 -3.22 28.34
N GLU A 151 15.42 -3.63 28.97
CA GLU A 151 16.08 -4.91 28.67
C GLU A 151 15.12 -6.11 28.87
N GLU A 152 14.29 -6.09 29.93
CA GLU A 152 13.28 -7.10 30.20
C GLU A 152 12.16 -7.13 29.15
N GLU A 153 11.69 -5.94 28.73
CA GLU A 153 10.67 -5.81 27.66
C GLU A 153 11.22 -6.24 26.31
N GLY A 154 12.49 -5.96 26.00
CA GLY A 154 13.17 -6.39 24.80
C GLY A 154 13.28 -7.92 24.73
N GLU A 155 13.75 -8.56 25.79
CA GLU A 155 13.81 -10.03 25.87
C GLU A 155 12.40 -10.66 25.73
N ARG A 156 11.40 -10.00 26.33
CA ARG A 156 10.00 -10.47 26.23
C ARG A 156 9.44 -10.29 24.82
N TYR A 157 9.75 -9.19 24.15
CA TYR A 157 9.38 -8.93 22.75
C TYR A 157 9.96 -10.01 21.83
N ASP A 158 11.27 -10.29 21.95
CA ASP A 158 11.94 -11.31 21.14
C ASP A 158 11.32 -12.70 21.35
N ALA A 159 11.04 -13.07 22.60
CA ALA A 159 10.41 -14.35 22.90
C ALA A 159 8.98 -14.48 22.32
N LEU A 160 8.20 -13.39 22.34
CA LEU A 160 6.86 -13.39 21.77
C LEU A 160 6.91 -13.39 20.25
N ALA A 161 7.87 -12.69 19.64
CA ALA A 161 8.09 -12.67 18.20
C ALA A 161 8.46 -14.06 17.66
N GLU A 162 9.32 -14.81 18.35
CA GLU A 162 9.63 -16.21 18.01
C GLU A 162 8.39 -17.11 18.05
N LEU A 163 7.52 -16.93 19.06
CA LEU A 163 6.28 -17.69 19.16
C LEU A 163 5.27 -17.32 18.06
N ALA A 164 5.24 -16.04 17.65
CA ALA A 164 4.42 -15.58 16.56
C ALA A 164 4.89 -16.15 15.20
N GLU A 165 6.20 -16.18 14.95
CA GLU A 165 6.78 -16.81 13.75
C GLU A 165 6.50 -18.32 13.69
N ALA A 166 6.43 -18.97 14.84
CA ALA A 166 6.09 -20.39 14.96
C ALA A 166 4.57 -20.68 14.87
N GLU A 167 3.73 -19.66 14.71
CA GLU A 167 2.25 -19.75 14.68
C GLU A 167 1.65 -20.43 15.94
N VAL A 168 2.32 -20.29 17.11
CA VAL A 168 1.87 -20.88 18.39
C VAL A 168 1.55 -19.82 19.45
N LEU A 169 1.52 -18.55 19.08
CA LEU A 169 1.18 -17.45 19.98
C LEU A 169 -0.31 -17.51 20.32
N ASP A 170 -0.63 -17.36 21.60
CA ASP A 170 -2.02 -17.26 22.05
C ASP A 170 -2.51 -15.80 22.00
N GLU A 171 -3.82 -15.59 22.08
CA GLU A 171 -4.47 -14.27 22.02
C GLU A 171 -3.88 -13.27 23.03
N LYS A 172 -3.47 -13.77 24.23
CA LYS A 172 -2.84 -12.93 25.23
C LYS A 172 -1.42 -12.53 24.84
N GLY A 173 -0.66 -13.44 24.25
CA GLY A 173 0.67 -13.18 23.72
C GLY A 173 0.62 -12.21 22.54
N GLU A 174 -0.36 -12.34 21.66
CA GLU A 174 -0.58 -11.39 20.56
C GLU A 174 -0.85 -9.97 21.07
N ALA A 175 -1.72 -9.84 22.09
CA ALA A 175 -2.00 -8.54 22.69
C ALA A 175 -0.77 -7.93 23.39
N GLU A 176 0.05 -8.76 24.06
CA GLU A 176 1.29 -8.32 24.72
C GLU A 176 2.34 -7.91 23.69
N LEU A 177 2.51 -8.69 22.62
CA LEU A 177 3.43 -8.36 21.50
C LEU A 177 3.02 -7.04 20.84
N ALA A 178 1.72 -6.86 20.57
CA ALA A 178 1.19 -5.63 19.99
C ALA A 178 1.43 -4.41 20.91
N ALA A 179 1.32 -4.57 22.23
CA ALA A 179 1.58 -3.51 23.19
C ALA A 179 3.07 -3.10 23.20
N LEU A 180 3.98 -4.06 23.16
CA LEU A 180 5.43 -3.80 23.08
C LEU A 180 5.82 -3.19 21.73
N GLN A 181 5.22 -3.67 20.64
CA GLN A 181 5.42 -3.09 19.31
C GLN A 181 4.96 -1.63 19.27
N ALA A 182 3.84 -1.30 19.89
CA ALA A 182 3.34 0.08 19.95
C ALA A 182 4.31 1.05 20.65
N ILE A 183 5.10 0.58 21.61
CA ILE A 183 6.18 1.38 22.22
C ILE A 183 7.28 1.67 21.20
N LEU A 184 7.70 0.67 20.45
CA LEU A 184 8.73 0.81 19.40
C LEU A 184 8.26 1.67 18.24
N ASP A 185 7.00 1.50 17.81
CA ASP A 185 6.39 2.30 16.75
C ASP A 185 6.26 3.77 17.15
N GLY A 186 6.19 4.02 18.47
CA GLY A 186 6.17 5.33 19.05
C GLY A 186 4.82 6.03 19.01
N THR A 187 4.79 7.21 19.56
CA THR A 187 3.59 8.05 19.62
C THR A 187 3.88 9.44 19.10
N TYR A 188 2.86 10.11 18.58
CA TYR A 188 2.96 11.51 18.20
C TYR A 188 2.79 12.39 19.42
N SER A 189 3.71 13.34 19.61
CA SER A 189 3.61 14.34 20.69
C SER A 189 2.48 15.34 20.40
N ASP A 190 2.03 16.05 21.43
CA ASP A 190 0.99 17.08 21.31
C ASP A 190 1.41 18.20 20.34
N ASP A 191 2.69 18.57 20.33
CA ASP A 191 3.24 19.56 19.40
C ASP A 191 3.21 19.03 17.96
N GLN A 192 3.47 17.74 17.73
CA GLN A 192 3.36 17.13 16.41
C GLN A 192 1.92 17.12 15.94
N ARG A 193 0.96 16.73 16.79
CA ARG A 193 -0.47 16.73 16.47
C ARG A 193 -1.00 18.13 16.17
N ALA A 194 -0.58 19.13 16.93
CA ALA A 194 -0.99 20.53 16.73
C ALA A 194 -0.54 21.12 15.37
N HIS A 195 0.45 20.53 14.71
CA HIS A 195 0.98 21.02 13.44
C HIS A 195 0.72 20.08 12.25
N ALA A 196 0.41 18.81 12.49
CA ALA A 196 0.23 17.78 11.49
C ALA A 196 -1.22 17.28 11.44
N GLY A 197 -1.53 16.52 10.41
CA GLY A 197 -2.80 15.81 10.27
C GLY A 197 -2.61 14.48 9.57
N LEU A 198 -3.72 13.76 9.42
CA LEU A 198 -3.78 12.40 8.90
C LEU A 198 -4.90 12.26 7.88
N TYR A 199 -4.75 11.32 6.96
CA TYR A 199 -5.86 10.75 6.20
C TYR A 199 -6.36 9.49 6.88
N VAL A 200 -7.68 9.36 7.00
CA VAL A 200 -8.35 8.16 7.51
C VAL A 200 -8.99 7.45 6.31
N TYR A 201 -8.71 6.19 6.14
CA TYR A 201 -9.21 5.41 5.01
C TYR A 201 -9.48 3.95 5.42
N VAL A 202 -10.15 3.22 4.54
CA VAL A 202 -10.40 1.79 4.71
C VAL A 202 -9.64 1.02 3.65
N ASP A 203 -8.82 0.07 4.05
CA ASP A 203 -8.01 -0.74 3.15
C ASP A 203 -8.84 -1.71 2.30
N GLY A 204 -8.18 -2.48 1.43
CA GLY A 204 -8.85 -3.49 0.59
C GLY A 204 -9.47 -4.65 1.37
N GLN A 205 -9.06 -4.87 2.61
CA GLN A 205 -9.57 -5.90 3.51
C GLN A 205 -10.71 -5.38 4.40
N GLY A 206 -11.05 -4.10 4.34
CA GLY A 206 -12.10 -3.49 5.15
C GLY A 206 -11.65 -3.03 6.54
N ASN A 207 -10.34 -2.95 6.79
CA ASN A 207 -9.81 -2.42 8.03
C ASN A 207 -9.67 -0.89 7.95
N GLN A 208 -10.01 -0.21 9.05
CA GLN A 208 -9.74 1.22 9.18
C GLN A 208 -8.24 1.44 9.35
N CYS A 209 -7.69 2.31 8.51
CA CYS A 209 -6.29 2.68 8.52
C CYS A 209 -6.13 4.20 8.63
N VAL A 210 -4.99 4.62 9.12
CA VAL A 210 -4.57 6.03 9.12
C VAL A 210 -3.27 6.16 8.33
N SER A 211 -3.08 7.29 7.66
CA SER A 211 -1.81 7.59 7.00
C SER A 211 -0.73 7.94 8.02
N GLY A 212 0.53 8.01 7.58
CA GLY A 212 1.54 8.73 8.35
C GLY A 212 1.16 10.21 8.54
N ALA A 213 1.60 10.80 9.63
CA ALA A 213 1.32 12.21 9.93
C ALA A 213 2.03 13.15 8.95
N MET A 214 1.30 14.16 8.49
CA MET A 214 1.75 15.08 7.45
C MET A 214 1.44 16.53 7.80
N VAL A 215 2.38 17.42 7.49
CA VAL A 215 2.21 18.86 7.61
C VAL A 215 1.89 19.45 6.26
N ASN A 216 0.82 20.23 6.18
CA ASN A 216 0.43 20.94 4.96
C ASN A 216 1.56 21.85 4.45
N PRO A 217 1.71 22.02 3.14
CA PRO A 217 2.76 22.87 2.56
C PRO A 217 2.80 24.29 3.12
N GLU A 218 1.64 24.84 3.44
CA GLU A 218 1.47 26.19 3.99
C GLU A 218 1.97 26.30 5.43
N ASP A 219 1.86 25.22 6.20
CA ASP A 219 2.22 25.15 7.62
C ASP A 219 3.67 24.74 7.89
N LYS A 220 4.41 24.35 6.85
CA LYS A 220 5.80 23.84 6.99
C LYS A 220 6.71 24.79 7.74
N LYS A 221 6.57 26.11 7.54
CA LYS A 221 7.41 27.10 8.22
C LYS A 221 7.16 27.08 9.73
N ALA A 222 5.89 27.09 10.13
CA ALA A 222 5.51 27.05 11.54
C ALA A 222 5.95 25.72 12.19
N ALA A 223 5.78 24.61 11.50
CA ALA A 223 6.21 23.29 11.99
C ALA A 223 7.74 23.15 12.11
N ILE A 224 8.52 23.82 11.26
CA ILE A 224 9.98 23.88 11.38
C ILE A 224 10.38 24.77 12.57
N GLU A 225 9.72 25.91 12.78
CA GLU A 225 9.96 26.80 13.90
C GLU A 225 9.61 26.14 15.25
N ALA A 226 8.56 25.32 15.27
CA ALA A 226 8.16 24.49 16.41
C ALA A 226 9.04 23.24 16.62
N GLY A 227 9.97 22.95 15.71
CA GLY A 227 10.83 21.76 15.79
C GLY A 227 10.18 20.44 15.38
N VAL A 228 8.92 20.46 14.92
CA VAL A 228 8.15 19.28 14.48
C VAL A 228 8.69 18.74 13.16
N LEU A 229 9.10 19.62 12.24
CA LEU A 229 9.76 19.24 11.01
C LEU A 229 11.24 19.60 11.04
N ARG A 230 12.08 18.66 10.67
CA ARG A 230 13.50 18.95 10.42
C ARG A 230 13.63 19.75 9.14
N LYS A 231 14.42 20.82 9.17
CA LYS A 231 14.76 21.57 7.96
C LYS A 231 15.47 20.61 7.01
N SER A 232 14.83 20.28 5.88
CA SER A 232 15.41 19.40 4.88
C SER A 232 16.76 19.97 4.41
N LEU A 233 17.83 19.25 4.65
CA LEU A 233 19.16 19.56 4.10
C LEU A 233 19.22 19.26 2.59
N HIS A 234 18.22 18.55 2.06
CA HIS A 234 18.01 18.30 0.64
C HIS A 234 16.81 19.13 0.19
N GLY A 235 17.04 20.42 -0.04
CA GLY A 235 16.03 21.28 -0.67
C GLY A 235 15.70 20.73 -2.05
N SER A 236 14.43 20.33 -2.25
CA SER A 236 13.87 20.35 -3.60
C SER A 236 14.11 21.74 -4.14
N SER A 237 14.66 21.83 -5.33
CA SER A 237 15.05 23.05 -6.04
C SER A 237 13.86 23.98 -6.30
N GLY A 238 13.44 24.71 -5.26
CA GLY A 238 12.67 25.95 -5.32
C GLY A 238 13.62 27.05 -4.89
N SER A 239 14.15 27.74 -5.83
CA SER A 239 15.15 28.78 -5.77
C SER A 239 14.83 29.89 -4.78
N ASP A 240 15.50 29.94 -3.61
CA ASP A 240 15.88 31.22 -2.97
C ASP A 240 16.96 31.06 -1.88
N GLY A 241 17.80 30.03 -1.95
CA GLY A 241 19.03 29.95 -1.17
C GLY A 241 20.22 30.46 -1.99
N PRO A 242 21.32 30.93 -1.37
CA PRO A 242 22.52 31.27 -2.11
C PRO A 242 22.93 30.08 -2.96
N LYS A 243 22.95 30.27 -4.27
CA LYS A 243 23.31 29.23 -5.24
C LYS A 243 24.64 28.64 -4.84
N SER A 244 24.70 27.32 -4.69
CA SER A 244 25.98 26.63 -4.45
C SER A 244 27.00 27.12 -5.48
N PRO A 245 28.22 27.45 -5.07
CA PRO A 245 29.27 27.92 -6.00
C PRO A 245 29.63 26.87 -7.07
N ILE A 246 29.16 25.64 -6.88
CA ILE A 246 29.37 24.52 -7.80
C ILE A 246 28.07 24.19 -8.48
N SER A 247 28.03 24.28 -9.81
CA SER A 247 26.84 23.90 -10.60
C SER A 247 26.55 22.40 -10.45
N GLN A 248 25.27 22.00 -10.62
CA GLN A 248 24.88 20.59 -10.59
C GLN A 248 25.68 19.77 -11.61
N LYS A 249 25.85 20.29 -12.82
CA LYS A 249 26.66 19.66 -13.87
C LYS A 249 28.10 19.38 -13.40
N LEU A 250 28.76 20.37 -12.77
CA LEU A 250 30.11 20.21 -12.26
C LEU A 250 30.15 19.17 -11.11
N ARG A 251 29.13 19.14 -10.25
CA ARG A 251 29.02 18.12 -9.18
C ARG A 251 28.88 16.71 -9.76
N ASP A 252 28.07 16.56 -10.81
CA ASP A 252 27.87 15.28 -11.49
C ASP A 252 29.14 14.84 -12.19
N ASP A 253 29.86 15.75 -12.85
CA ASP A 253 31.14 15.48 -13.50
C ASP A 253 32.22 15.09 -12.49
N LEU A 254 32.32 15.79 -11.35
CA LEU A 254 33.22 15.41 -10.25
C LEU A 254 32.87 14.02 -9.67
N GLY A 255 31.57 13.71 -9.56
CA GLY A 255 31.10 12.38 -9.14
C GLY A 255 31.54 11.29 -10.13
N ARG A 256 31.48 11.53 -11.42
CA ARG A 256 31.93 10.61 -12.48
C ARG A 256 33.45 10.40 -12.43
N VAL A 257 34.23 11.47 -12.32
CA VAL A 257 35.68 11.42 -12.18
C VAL A 257 36.09 10.63 -10.93
N SER A 258 35.45 10.91 -9.78
CA SER A 258 35.68 10.19 -8.52
C SER A 258 35.38 8.68 -8.63
N ARG A 259 34.32 8.32 -9.37
CA ARG A 259 33.96 6.93 -9.64
C ARG A 259 35.00 6.25 -10.51
N GLY A 260 35.43 6.89 -11.60
CA GLY A 260 36.49 6.37 -12.47
C GLY A 260 37.81 6.16 -11.74
N ALA A 261 38.20 7.10 -10.87
CA ALA A 261 39.41 6.94 -10.05
C ALA A 261 39.32 5.75 -9.08
N ARG A 262 38.15 5.52 -8.46
CA ARG A 262 37.91 4.35 -7.60
C ARG A 262 37.97 3.04 -8.39
N GLN A 263 37.37 3.00 -9.57
CA GLN A 263 37.42 1.83 -10.45
C GLN A 263 38.88 1.52 -10.86
N HIS A 264 39.64 2.55 -11.25
CA HIS A 264 41.04 2.39 -11.59
C HIS A 264 41.89 1.88 -10.38
N ALA A 265 41.62 2.40 -9.19
CA ALA A 265 42.31 1.91 -7.98
C ALA A 265 41.95 0.45 -7.67
N ALA A 266 40.66 0.08 -7.83
CA ALA A 266 40.21 -1.29 -7.61
C ALA A 266 40.83 -2.31 -8.55
N LEU A 267 41.18 -1.96 -9.80
CA LEU A 267 41.89 -2.84 -10.73
C LEU A 267 43.27 -3.26 -10.24
N ARG A 268 43.83 -2.57 -9.24
CA ARG A 268 45.15 -2.89 -8.66
C ARG A 268 45.05 -3.82 -7.45
N ASP A 269 43.88 -4.09 -6.98
CA ASP A 269 43.58 -4.92 -5.83
C ASP A 269 42.48 -5.95 -6.16
N PRO A 270 42.87 -7.08 -6.78
CA PRO A 270 41.93 -8.14 -7.16
C PRO A 270 41.22 -8.77 -5.95
N ASP A 271 41.90 -8.84 -4.80
CA ASP A 271 41.33 -9.44 -3.58
C ASP A 271 40.17 -8.56 -3.06
N LEU A 272 40.39 -7.24 -3.01
CA LEU A 272 39.31 -6.27 -2.68
C LEU A 272 38.14 -6.37 -3.66
N MET A 273 38.39 -6.59 -4.95
CA MET A 273 37.33 -6.76 -5.94
C MET A 273 36.49 -8.01 -5.69
N ILE A 274 37.11 -9.10 -5.30
CA ILE A 274 36.43 -10.36 -4.95
C ILE A 274 35.59 -10.15 -3.69
N ASP A 275 36.14 -9.50 -2.68
CA ASP A 275 35.42 -9.19 -1.44
C ASP A 275 34.20 -8.30 -1.68
N LEU A 276 34.33 -7.23 -2.48
CA LEU A 276 33.22 -6.36 -2.85
C LEU A 276 32.15 -7.11 -3.67
N PHE A 277 32.56 -8.01 -4.56
CA PHE A 277 31.67 -8.83 -5.33
C PHE A 277 30.91 -9.83 -4.44
N ALA A 278 31.60 -10.50 -3.53
CA ALA A 278 30.99 -11.39 -2.54
C ALA A 278 30.01 -10.65 -1.62
N TYR A 279 30.39 -9.46 -1.15
CA TYR A 279 29.52 -8.60 -0.35
C TYR A 279 28.25 -8.21 -1.11
N GLN A 280 28.36 -7.80 -2.38
CA GLN A 280 27.21 -7.41 -3.18
C GLN A 280 26.30 -8.60 -3.50
N LEU A 281 26.87 -9.78 -3.76
CA LEU A 281 26.09 -11.00 -3.92
C LEU A 281 25.36 -11.40 -2.65
N SER A 282 26.01 -11.34 -1.48
CA SER A 282 25.36 -11.67 -0.20
C SER A 282 24.23 -10.71 0.14
N HIS A 283 24.37 -9.43 -0.22
CA HIS A 283 23.35 -8.42 -0.01
C HIS A 283 22.12 -8.62 -0.92
N ASN A 284 22.35 -9.04 -2.16
CA ASN A 284 21.26 -9.36 -3.10
C ASN A 284 20.55 -10.69 -2.77
N LEU A 285 21.22 -11.63 -2.12
CA LEU A 285 20.61 -12.91 -1.69
C LEU A 285 19.54 -12.74 -0.59
N LEU A 286 19.62 -11.66 0.19
CA LEU A 286 18.64 -11.34 1.23
C LEU A 286 17.31 -10.80 0.68
N TRP A 287 17.24 -10.46 -0.62
CA TRP A 287 16.05 -9.93 -1.28
C TRP A 287 15.48 -10.87 -2.35
N ASN A 288 15.36 -12.15 -2.06
CA ASN A 288 14.61 -13.17 -2.83
C ASN A 288 14.97 -13.35 -4.32
N ASP A 289 16.08 -12.83 -4.79
CA ASP A 289 16.51 -13.04 -6.18
C ASP A 289 17.73 -13.97 -6.19
N VAL A 290 17.46 -15.27 -6.17
CA VAL A 290 18.46 -16.34 -5.99
C VAL A 290 19.55 -16.37 -7.09
N LEU A 291 19.42 -15.63 -8.19
CA LEU A 291 20.42 -15.47 -9.25
C LEU A 291 20.20 -14.25 -10.15
N GLY A 292 19.35 -13.32 -9.76
CA GLY A 292 19.11 -12.09 -10.52
C GLY A 292 20.24 -11.09 -10.33
N ILE A 293 21.41 -11.32 -10.89
CA ILE A 293 22.40 -10.26 -11.09
C ILE A 293 21.80 -9.33 -12.14
N THR A 294 20.99 -8.38 -11.72
CA THR A 294 20.59 -7.27 -12.56
C THR A 294 21.80 -6.38 -12.71
N THR A 295 22.42 -6.42 -13.89
CA THR A 295 23.34 -5.36 -14.29
C THR A 295 22.50 -4.09 -14.41
N THR A 296 22.51 -3.25 -13.37
CA THR A 296 22.08 -1.87 -13.49
C THR A 296 22.89 -1.21 -14.60
N GLU A 297 22.27 -0.23 -15.29
CA GLU A 297 22.93 0.50 -16.37
C GLU A 297 24.41 0.76 -16.10
N VAL A 298 25.27 0.40 -17.03
CA VAL A 298 26.70 0.71 -16.97
C VAL A 298 26.85 2.19 -16.64
N PRO A 299 27.61 2.56 -15.61
CA PRO A 299 27.81 3.96 -15.24
C PRO A 299 28.29 4.75 -16.45
N LYS A 300 27.57 5.81 -16.83
CA LYS A 300 27.97 6.68 -17.92
C LYS A 300 29.37 7.25 -17.62
N TRP A 301 30.26 7.15 -18.58
CA TRP A 301 31.59 7.72 -18.50
C TRP A 301 31.53 9.24 -18.30
N PRO A 302 32.55 9.87 -17.70
CA PRO A 302 32.63 11.31 -17.61
C PRO A 302 32.47 11.94 -19.00
N SER A 303 31.54 12.88 -19.12
CA SER A 303 31.36 13.65 -20.37
C SER A 303 32.35 14.79 -20.48
N THR A 304 33.09 15.06 -19.42
CA THR A 304 34.06 16.15 -19.33
C THR A 304 35.47 15.57 -19.31
N GLU A 305 36.31 15.96 -20.24
CA GLU A 305 37.74 15.73 -20.21
C GLU A 305 38.34 16.70 -19.18
N ALA A 306 38.73 16.21 -18.03
CA ALA A 306 39.50 16.98 -17.07
C ALA A 306 40.99 16.90 -17.49
N GLU A 307 41.68 18.02 -17.48
CA GLU A 307 43.11 18.07 -17.82
C GLU A 307 43.90 17.14 -16.91
N GLY A 308 44.63 16.18 -17.50
CA GLY A 308 45.37 15.15 -16.76
C GLY A 308 44.59 13.94 -16.30
N TYR A 309 43.28 13.83 -16.61
CA TYR A 309 42.49 12.64 -16.36
C TYR A 309 42.25 11.85 -17.65
N ALA A 310 42.73 10.63 -17.70
CA ALA A 310 42.41 9.66 -18.75
C ALA A 310 41.84 8.40 -18.11
N LEU A 311 40.73 7.89 -18.69
CA LEU A 311 40.20 6.62 -18.26
C LEU A 311 41.18 5.49 -18.62
N ASP A 312 41.31 4.49 -17.73
CA ASP A 312 42.13 3.31 -18.03
C ASP A 312 41.57 2.56 -19.23
N ALA A 313 42.39 2.30 -20.25
CA ALA A 313 41.99 1.62 -21.47
C ALA A 313 41.33 0.26 -21.20
N ARG A 314 41.74 -0.44 -20.14
CA ARG A 314 41.13 -1.72 -19.71
C ARG A 314 39.65 -1.59 -19.26
N LEU A 315 39.17 -0.37 -18.97
CA LEU A 315 37.79 -0.09 -18.60
C LEU A 315 36.94 0.34 -19.80
N THR A 316 37.55 0.61 -20.95
CA THR A 316 36.89 1.08 -22.17
C THR A 316 36.84 0.04 -23.27
N GLU A 317 37.68 -0.99 -23.21
CA GLU A 317 37.65 -2.11 -24.13
C GLU A 317 36.61 -3.14 -23.66
N ASN A 318 35.54 -3.30 -24.46
CA ASN A 318 34.54 -4.37 -24.31
C ASN A 318 35.00 -5.60 -25.07
#